data_60b22d8acf470756e939f29e63a7ab30
#
_entry.id   60b22d8acf470756e939f29e63a7ab30
#
_cell.length_a   1.000
_cell.length_b   1.000
_cell.length_c   1.000
_cell.angle_alpha   90.00
_cell.angle_beta   90.00
_cell.angle_gamma   90.00
#
_symmetry.space_group_name_H-M   'P 1'
#
loop_
_entity.id
_entity.type
_entity.pdbx_description
1 polymer ?
#
loop_
_entity_poly.entity_id
_entity_poly.type
_entity_poly.pdbx_seq_one_letter_code
_entity_poly.pdbx_strand_id
1 'polypeptide(L)'
;MNLSNNISSHQNELVSTTDKENKLSHKGLVIWMTGLSGSGKTTLAYHLEKKLFDEGILTKVLDGDMLRLGINKDLGFSLEGRYENIRRTAELAKQIASCGVVVICSLITPTNVLRTLAENIIGQEHFILYYISTPLTVCEKRDVKGHYAKARTGEIPNFTGISNPFENPTSAIFSLDTSELTIHKSVTILFDDIFPLITI
;
A
#
# COMPACT_ATOMS: atom_id res chain seq x y z
N MET A 1 -28.82 -19.00 -8.16
CA MET A 1 -28.30 -19.91 -7.11
C MET A 1 -27.55 -19.08 -6.11
N ASN A 2 -28.01 -19.01 -4.87
CA ASN A 2 -27.42 -18.17 -3.80
C ASN A 2 -26.18 -18.88 -3.27
N LEU A 3 -25.00 -18.39 -3.65
CA LEU A 3 -23.68 -18.87 -3.15
C LEU A 3 -23.51 -18.69 -1.64
N SER A 4 -24.30 -17.81 -1.01
CA SER A 4 -24.24 -17.52 0.42
C SER A 4 -24.71 -18.68 1.33
N ASN A 5 -25.57 -19.58 0.84
CA ASN A 5 -26.13 -20.65 1.67
C ASN A 5 -25.22 -21.89 1.85
N ASN A 6 -24.20 -22.04 0.99
CA ASN A 6 -23.26 -23.18 1.08
C ASN A 6 -22.02 -22.91 1.95
N ILE A 7 -21.79 -21.64 2.31
CA ILE A 7 -20.60 -21.26 3.12
C ILE A 7 -20.87 -21.48 4.62
N SER A 8 -22.13 -21.43 5.05
CA SER A 8 -22.51 -21.48 6.48
C SER A 8 -22.32 -22.85 7.15
N SER A 9 -22.27 -23.97 6.40
CA SER A 9 -22.17 -25.31 6.97
C SER A 9 -20.76 -25.71 7.45
N HIS A 10 -19.71 -24.97 7.03
CA HIS A 10 -18.31 -25.28 7.39
C HIS A 10 -17.69 -24.27 8.36
N GLN A 11 -18.44 -23.32 8.87
CA GLN A 11 -17.89 -22.24 9.72
C GLN A 11 -17.20 -22.73 10.99
N ASN A 12 -17.59 -23.88 11.54
CA ASN A 12 -17.00 -24.46 12.75
C ASN A 12 -15.68 -25.25 12.48
N GLU A 13 -15.31 -25.45 11.21
CA GLU A 13 -14.12 -26.19 10.80
C GLU A 13 -13.04 -25.27 10.17
N LEU A 14 -13.35 -23.96 10.01
CA LEU A 14 -12.45 -23.02 9.37
C LEU A 14 -11.41 -22.49 10.36
N VAL A 15 -10.14 -22.52 9.96
CA VAL A 15 -9.06 -21.86 10.69
C VAL A 15 -9.30 -20.34 10.63
N SER A 16 -9.51 -19.73 11.80
CA SER A 16 -9.77 -18.29 11.91
C SER A 16 -8.51 -17.44 11.64
N THR A 17 -8.70 -16.14 11.41
CA THR A 17 -7.59 -15.18 11.35
C THR A 17 -6.81 -15.19 12.67
N THR A 18 -7.49 -15.20 13.80
CA THR A 18 -6.87 -15.25 15.14
C THR A 18 -6.02 -16.50 15.35
N ASP A 19 -6.44 -17.69 14.85
CA ASP A 19 -5.64 -18.91 14.95
C ASP A 19 -4.31 -18.78 14.17
N LYS A 20 -4.37 -18.14 13.00
CA LYS A 20 -3.19 -17.89 12.16
C LYS A 20 -2.25 -16.88 12.81
N GLU A 21 -2.80 -15.78 13.35
CA GLU A 21 -2.07 -14.75 14.07
C GLU A 21 -1.37 -15.32 15.31
N ASN A 22 -2.07 -16.10 16.10
CA ASN A 22 -1.49 -16.79 17.28
C ASN A 22 -0.34 -17.72 16.86
N LYS A 23 -0.49 -18.45 15.74
CA LYS A 23 0.55 -19.32 15.22
C LYS A 23 1.78 -18.54 14.73
N LEU A 24 1.58 -17.36 14.20
CA LEU A 24 2.65 -16.48 13.72
C LEU A 24 3.23 -15.58 14.84
N SER A 25 2.56 -15.49 15.99
CA SER A 25 2.90 -14.60 17.11
C SER A 25 2.87 -13.12 16.75
N HIS A 26 2.10 -12.75 15.71
CA HIS A 26 1.84 -11.37 15.31
C HIS A 26 0.53 -11.24 14.55
N LYS A 27 -0.01 -10.02 14.47
CA LYS A 27 -1.26 -9.70 13.77
C LYS A 27 -1.03 -9.43 12.30
N GLY A 28 -2.03 -9.77 11.48
CA GLY A 28 -2.12 -9.33 10.09
C GLY A 28 -2.58 -7.87 10.01
N LEU A 29 -1.91 -7.08 9.17
CA LEU A 29 -2.19 -5.65 9.00
C LEU A 29 -1.86 -5.21 7.59
N VAL A 30 -2.62 -4.25 7.04
CA VAL A 30 -2.30 -3.61 5.76
C VAL A 30 -1.76 -2.21 6.01
N ILE A 31 -0.50 -2.01 5.65
CA ILE A 31 0.20 -0.73 5.66
C ILE A 31 0.10 -0.16 4.24
N TRP A 32 -0.72 0.87 4.07
CA TRP A 32 -0.95 1.50 2.76
C TRP A 32 -0.15 2.77 2.62
N MET A 33 0.92 2.74 1.82
CA MET A 33 1.74 3.90 1.53
C MET A 33 1.23 4.63 0.30
N THR A 34 0.83 5.90 0.46
CA THR A 34 0.44 6.81 -0.62
C THR A 34 1.47 7.91 -0.82
N GLY A 35 1.52 8.51 -2.02
CA GLY A 35 2.43 9.61 -2.35
C GLY A 35 2.80 9.64 -3.84
N LEU A 36 3.47 10.69 -4.28
CA LEU A 36 3.87 10.91 -5.66
C LEU A 36 4.85 9.84 -6.18
N SER A 37 4.94 9.67 -7.49
CA SER A 37 6.03 8.89 -8.10
C SER A 37 7.37 9.48 -7.64
N GLY A 38 8.37 8.63 -7.35
CA GLY A 38 9.68 9.12 -6.85
C GLY A 38 9.70 9.61 -5.40
N SER A 39 8.59 9.55 -4.65
CA SER A 39 8.56 9.96 -3.23
C SER A 39 9.30 9.01 -2.28
N GLY A 40 9.71 7.82 -2.74
CA GLY A 40 10.46 6.85 -1.92
C GLY A 40 9.63 5.69 -1.38
N LYS A 41 8.32 5.60 -1.66
CA LYS A 41 7.42 4.53 -1.16
C LYS A 41 7.99 3.12 -1.34
N THR A 42 8.35 2.76 -2.56
CA THR A 42 8.87 1.42 -2.90
C THR A 42 10.14 1.10 -2.12
N THR A 43 11.06 2.07 -2.04
CA THR A 43 12.30 1.92 -1.26
C THR A 43 12.01 1.69 0.22
N LEU A 44 11.12 2.52 0.81
CA LEU A 44 10.73 2.37 2.21
C LEU A 44 9.99 1.05 2.45
N ALA A 45 9.11 0.64 1.55
CA ALA A 45 8.35 -0.61 1.67
C ALA A 45 9.28 -1.82 1.75
N TYR A 46 10.27 -1.95 0.86
CA TYR A 46 11.21 -3.07 0.89
C TYR A 46 12.17 -3.04 2.09
N HIS A 47 12.64 -1.87 2.51
CA HIS A 47 13.48 -1.78 3.70
C HIS A 47 12.69 -2.03 5.00
N LEU A 48 11.43 -1.61 5.06
CA LEU A 48 10.54 -1.91 6.18
C LEU A 48 10.20 -3.40 6.22
N GLU A 49 9.88 -4.01 5.06
CA GLU A 49 9.69 -5.46 4.93
C GLU A 49 10.90 -6.22 5.50
N LYS A 50 12.11 -5.84 5.07
CA LYS A 50 13.34 -6.48 5.57
C LYS A 50 13.49 -6.35 7.09
N LYS A 51 13.26 -5.15 7.64
CA LYS A 51 13.40 -4.90 9.08
C LYS A 51 12.37 -5.69 9.89
N LEU A 52 11.10 -5.74 9.44
CA LEU A 52 10.05 -6.53 10.08
C LEU A 52 10.34 -8.03 9.99
N PHE A 53 10.82 -8.50 8.84
CA PHE A 53 11.18 -9.90 8.64
C PHE A 53 12.32 -10.34 9.56
N ASP A 54 13.32 -9.47 9.79
CA ASP A 54 14.43 -9.76 10.72
C ASP A 54 13.95 -9.89 12.17
N GLU A 55 12.81 -9.26 12.53
CA GLU A 55 12.12 -9.39 13.82
C GLU A 55 11.13 -10.59 13.86
N GLY A 56 11.13 -11.44 12.84
CA GLY A 56 10.28 -12.63 12.78
C GLY A 56 8.86 -12.38 12.28
N ILE A 57 8.55 -11.19 11.79
CA ILE A 57 7.22 -10.84 11.25
C ILE A 57 7.11 -11.28 9.79
N LEU A 58 6.11 -12.09 9.49
CA LEU A 58 5.82 -12.48 8.10
C LEU A 58 5.21 -11.32 7.33
N THR A 59 5.89 -10.90 6.28
CA THR A 59 5.55 -9.69 5.52
C THR A 59 5.40 -9.96 4.03
N LYS A 60 4.66 -9.08 3.34
CA LYS A 60 4.54 -9.06 1.87
C LYS A 60 4.41 -7.64 1.34
N VAL A 61 5.33 -7.24 0.46
CA VAL A 61 5.19 -6.00 -0.30
C VAL A 61 4.29 -6.21 -1.53
N LEU A 62 3.31 -5.34 -1.71
CA LEU A 62 2.51 -5.18 -2.92
C LEU A 62 2.88 -3.84 -3.57
N ASP A 63 3.80 -3.88 -4.52
CA ASP A 63 4.24 -2.70 -5.26
C ASP A 63 3.37 -2.49 -6.50
N GLY A 64 2.90 -1.24 -6.71
CA GLY A 64 1.96 -0.90 -7.77
C GLY A 64 2.49 -1.16 -9.18
N ASP A 65 3.80 -1.00 -9.41
CA ASP A 65 4.40 -1.28 -10.72
C ASP A 65 4.51 -2.79 -10.96
N MET A 66 4.89 -3.55 -9.93
CA MET A 66 4.96 -5.02 -10.02
C MET A 66 3.57 -5.64 -10.21
N LEU A 67 2.53 -5.12 -9.54
CA LEU A 67 1.16 -5.58 -9.76
C LEU A 67 0.68 -5.33 -11.20
N ARG A 68 1.12 -4.23 -11.83
CA ARG A 68 0.80 -3.93 -13.24
C ARG A 68 1.55 -4.81 -14.24
N LEU A 69 2.61 -5.49 -13.85
CA LEU A 69 3.26 -6.52 -14.66
C LEU A 69 2.56 -7.90 -14.53
N GLY A 70 1.75 -8.08 -13.49
CA GLY A 70 1.08 -9.34 -13.17
C GLY A 70 -0.43 -9.23 -13.17
N ILE A 71 -1.04 -9.26 -11.99
CA ILE A 71 -2.50 -9.35 -11.76
C ILE A 71 -3.29 -8.18 -12.36
N ASN A 72 -2.66 -7.01 -12.53
CA ASN A 72 -3.26 -5.79 -13.07
C ASN A 72 -2.71 -5.40 -14.47
N LYS A 73 -2.11 -6.35 -15.21
CA LYS A 73 -1.49 -6.10 -16.51
C LYS A 73 -2.46 -5.63 -17.60
N ASP A 74 -3.74 -5.93 -17.43
CA ASP A 74 -4.85 -5.55 -18.31
C ASP A 74 -5.30 -4.11 -18.09
N LEU A 75 -4.87 -3.44 -17.03
CA LEU A 75 -5.34 -2.12 -16.64
C LEU A 75 -4.45 -1.00 -17.18
N GLY A 76 -5.09 0.00 -17.83
CA GLY A 76 -4.46 1.26 -18.22
C GLY A 76 -4.38 2.28 -17.06
N PHE A 77 -4.11 3.55 -17.43
CA PHE A 77 -3.99 4.68 -16.50
C PHE A 77 -5.19 5.66 -16.55
N SER A 78 -6.31 5.24 -17.18
CA SER A 78 -7.59 5.97 -17.09
C SER A 78 -8.07 6.03 -15.63
N LEU A 79 -9.10 6.83 -15.37
CA LEU A 79 -9.71 6.90 -14.03
C LEU A 79 -10.27 5.52 -13.62
N GLU A 80 -10.94 4.84 -14.51
CA GLU A 80 -11.48 3.47 -14.28
C GLU A 80 -10.36 2.46 -14.05
N GLY A 81 -9.28 2.51 -14.85
CA GLY A 81 -8.13 1.63 -14.70
C GLY A 81 -7.40 1.85 -13.37
N ARG A 82 -7.32 3.11 -12.90
CA ARG A 82 -6.77 3.44 -11.58
C ARG A 82 -7.67 2.96 -10.45
N TYR A 83 -8.99 3.15 -10.57
CA TYR A 83 -9.97 2.67 -9.60
C TYR A 83 -9.88 1.15 -9.45
N GLU A 84 -9.92 0.42 -10.56
CA GLU A 84 -9.86 -1.04 -10.56
C GLU A 84 -8.51 -1.57 -10.06
N ASN A 85 -7.40 -0.88 -10.37
CA ASN A 85 -6.10 -1.21 -9.81
C ASN A 85 -6.08 -1.13 -8.27
N ILE A 86 -6.66 -0.07 -7.69
CA ILE A 86 -6.75 0.07 -6.23
C ILE A 86 -7.70 -0.98 -5.65
N ARG A 87 -8.87 -1.19 -6.27
CA ARG A 87 -9.84 -2.19 -5.82
C ARG A 87 -9.24 -3.59 -5.77
N ARG A 88 -8.60 -4.05 -6.87
CA ARG A 88 -7.96 -5.39 -6.91
C ARG A 88 -6.83 -5.50 -5.90
N THR A 89 -6.01 -4.45 -5.75
CA THR A 89 -4.91 -4.45 -4.78
C THR A 89 -5.43 -4.53 -3.35
N ALA A 90 -6.50 -3.80 -3.02
CA ALA A 90 -7.10 -3.82 -1.69
C ALA A 90 -7.70 -5.20 -1.35
N GLU A 91 -8.41 -5.83 -2.30
CA GLU A 91 -8.93 -7.20 -2.13
C GLU A 91 -7.81 -8.22 -1.90
N LEU A 92 -6.73 -8.13 -2.70
CA LEU A 92 -5.57 -8.99 -2.54
C LEU A 92 -4.88 -8.77 -1.18
N ALA A 93 -4.68 -7.51 -0.79
CA ALA A 93 -4.08 -7.16 0.49
C ALA A 93 -4.91 -7.69 1.67
N LYS A 94 -6.23 -7.53 1.62
CA LYS A 94 -7.17 -8.08 2.62
C LYS A 94 -7.03 -9.60 2.76
N GLN A 95 -7.01 -10.33 1.63
CA GLN A 95 -6.90 -11.78 1.66
C GLN A 95 -5.57 -12.24 2.27
N ILE A 96 -4.47 -11.56 1.94
CA ILE A 96 -3.15 -11.89 2.48
C ILE A 96 -3.09 -11.55 3.99
N ALA A 97 -3.60 -10.38 4.39
CA ALA A 97 -3.63 -9.97 5.80
C ALA A 97 -4.49 -10.90 6.66
N SER A 98 -5.60 -11.44 6.13
CA SER A 98 -6.43 -12.45 6.82
C SER A 98 -5.71 -13.78 7.08
N CYS A 99 -4.51 -13.95 6.52
CA CYS A 99 -3.62 -15.07 6.84
C CYS A 99 -2.64 -14.76 7.98
N GLY A 100 -2.75 -13.60 8.64
CA GLY A 100 -1.83 -13.12 9.66
C GLY A 100 -0.60 -12.39 9.10
N VAL A 101 -0.53 -12.14 7.80
CA VAL A 101 0.61 -11.50 7.14
C VAL A 101 0.51 -9.97 7.22
N VAL A 102 1.62 -9.29 7.50
CA VAL A 102 1.71 -7.83 7.38
C VAL A 102 1.94 -7.46 5.92
N VAL A 103 0.97 -6.79 5.30
CA VAL A 103 1.02 -6.40 3.88
C VAL A 103 1.40 -4.94 3.74
N ILE A 104 2.47 -4.65 2.99
CA ILE A 104 2.94 -3.30 2.73
C ILE A 104 2.59 -2.91 1.29
N CYS A 105 1.57 -2.08 1.12
CA CYS A 105 1.13 -1.60 -0.19
C CYS A 105 1.86 -0.31 -0.57
N SER A 106 2.59 -0.30 -1.70
CA SER A 106 3.30 0.87 -2.24
C SER A 106 2.62 1.34 -3.52
N LEU A 107 1.66 2.28 -3.41
CA LEU A 107 0.89 2.80 -4.53
C LEU A 107 0.76 4.33 -4.48
N ILE A 108 0.58 4.99 -5.63
CA ILE A 108 0.35 6.44 -5.67
C ILE A 108 -0.96 6.81 -4.96
N THR A 109 -2.06 6.10 -5.25
CA THR A 109 -3.42 6.32 -4.70
C THR A 109 -3.77 7.81 -4.61
N PRO A 110 -3.95 8.51 -5.75
CA PRO A 110 -3.83 9.96 -5.83
C PRO A 110 -4.97 10.75 -5.20
N THR A 111 -6.14 10.14 -4.96
CA THR A 111 -7.33 10.85 -4.47
C THR A 111 -7.83 10.27 -3.14
N ASN A 112 -8.51 11.07 -2.34
CA ASN A 112 -9.11 10.62 -1.08
C ASN A 112 -10.18 9.55 -1.32
N VAL A 113 -10.94 9.65 -2.42
CA VAL A 113 -11.93 8.62 -2.83
C VAL A 113 -11.27 7.25 -3.01
N LEU A 114 -10.10 7.17 -3.65
CA LEU A 114 -9.38 5.91 -3.84
C LEU A 114 -8.78 5.36 -2.54
N ARG A 115 -8.37 6.23 -1.62
CA ARG A 115 -7.88 5.81 -0.29
C ARG A 115 -9.02 5.25 0.56
N THR A 116 -10.17 5.96 0.60
CA THR A 116 -11.38 5.49 1.25
C THR A 116 -11.89 4.17 0.65
N LEU A 117 -11.79 3.99 -0.68
CA LEU A 117 -12.12 2.72 -1.32
C LEU A 117 -11.26 1.58 -0.76
N ALA A 118 -9.94 1.77 -0.67
CA ALA A 118 -9.03 0.75 -0.13
C ALA A 118 -9.34 0.45 1.34
N GLU A 119 -9.53 1.48 2.17
CA GLU A 119 -9.89 1.36 3.59
C GLU A 119 -11.22 0.61 3.78
N ASN A 120 -12.25 0.93 3.01
CA ASN A 120 -13.56 0.27 3.09
C ASN A 120 -13.50 -1.22 2.69
N ILE A 121 -12.65 -1.59 1.72
CA ILE A 121 -12.47 -2.98 1.30
C ILE A 121 -11.73 -3.78 2.36
N ILE A 122 -10.64 -3.23 2.91
CA ILE A 122 -9.77 -3.92 3.85
C ILE A 122 -10.43 -4.00 5.23
N GLY A 123 -11.09 -2.93 5.67
CA GLY A 123 -11.63 -2.73 7.00
C GLY A 123 -10.72 -1.81 7.82
N GLN A 124 -11.33 -0.86 8.51
CA GLN A 124 -10.63 0.20 9.23
C GLN A 124 -9.66 -0.34 10.30
N GLU A 125 -10.04 -1.44 10.96
CA GLU A 125 -9.25 -2.10 12.01
C GLU A 125 -7.99 -2.81 11.49
N HIS A 126 -7.91 -3.07 10.18
CA HIS A 126 -6.79 -3.74 9.52
C HIS A 126 -6.06 -2.86 8.52
N PHE A 127 -6.35 -1.55 8.49
CA PHE A 127 -5.83 -0.62 7.50
C PHE A 127 -5.13 0.57 8.15
N ILE A 128 -3.88 0.83 7.78
CA ILE A 128 -3.12 2.00 8.20
C ILE A 128 -2.62 2.74 6.97
N LEU A 129 -2.93 4.04 6.89
CA LEU A 129 -2.52 4.91 5.80
C LEU A 129 -1.31 5.76 6.19
N TYR A 130 -0.20 5.60 5.47
CA TYR A 130 0.98 6.46 5.54
C TYR A 130 1.11 7.33 4.31
N TYR A 131 1.28 8.62 4.51
CA TYR A 131 1.55 9.57 3.44
C TYR A 131 3.05 9.85 3.32
N ILE A 132 3.66 9.42 2.21
CA ILE A 132 5.04 9.76 1.88
C ILE A 132 5.01 11.11 1.15
N SER A 133 5.16 12.19 1.93
CA SER A 133 4.83 13.57 1.57
C SER A 133 5.95 14.33 0.88
N THR A 134 6.94 13.62 0.34
CA THR A 134 8.07 14.22 -0.39
C THR A 134 7.59 15.24 -1.44
N PRO A 135 8.11 16.48 -1.44
CA PRO A 135 7.69 17.53 -2.35
C PRO A 135 7.84 17.14 -3.82
N LEU A 136 6.92 17.61 -4.67
CA LEU A 136 6.92 17.36 -6.12
C LEU A 136 8.27 17.71 -6.76
N THR A 137 8.85 18.86 -6.38
CA THR A 137 10.14 19.32 -6.89
C THR A 137 11.29 18.34 -6.62
N VAL A 138 11.26 17.66 -5.48
CA VAL A 138 12.23 16.63 -5.10
C VAL A 138 11.95 15.33 -5.86
N CYS A 139 10.68 14.93 -5.98
CA CYS A 139 10.29 13.76 -6.76
C CYS A 139 10.68 13.91 -8.24
N GLU A 140 10.43 15.08 -8.82
CA GLU A 140 10.78 15.42 -10.19
C GLU A 140 12.29 15.45 -10.41
N LYS A 141 13.06 16.01 -9.46
CA LYS A 141 14.53 15.98 -9.50
C LYS A 141 15.10 14.57 -9.44
N ARG A 142 14.47 13.68 -8.66
CA ARG A 142 14.89 12.28 -8.58
C ARG A 142 14.62 11.52 -9.87
N ASP A 143 13.45 11.69 -10.44
CA ASP A 143 12.90 11.08 -11.67
C ASP A 143 13.54 9.74 -12.10
N VAL A 144 13.65 8.82 -11.16
CA VAL A 144 14.39 7.54 -11.28
C VAL A 144 13.98 6.73 -12.53
N LYS A 145 12.74 6.94 -13.00
CA LYS A 145 12.16 6.22 -14.15
C LYS A 145 12.07 7.07 -15.42
N GLY A 146 12.47 8.33 -15.39
CA GLY A 146 12.32 9.28 -16.49
C GLY A 146 10.84 9.63 -16.81
N HIS A 147 9.91 9.34 -15.90
CA HIS A 147 8.47 9.55 -16.13
C HIS A 147 8.08 11.02 -16.03
N TYR A 148 8.74 11.81 -15.17
CA TYR A 148 8.47 13.24 -15.06
C TYR A 148 8.91 14.00 -16.32
N ALA A 149 10.08 13.70 -16.84
CA ALA A 149 10.57 14.27 -18.10
C ALA A 149 9.57 14.00 -19.22
N LYS A 150 9.12 12.75 -19.38
CA LYS A 150 8.12 12.36 -20.38
C LYS A 150 6.74 12.99 -20.16
N ALA A 151 6.32 13.16 -18.90
CA ALA A 151 5.06 13.83 -18.59
C ALA A 151 5.12 15.33 -18.94
N ARG A 152 6.26 16.00 -18.73
CA ARG A 152 6.47 17.41 -19.11
C ARG A 152 6.46 17.62 -20.61
N THR A 153 6.97 16.67 -21.40
CA THR A 153 6.91 16.70 -22.88
C THR A 153 5.56 16.26 -23.45
N GLY A 154 4.63 15.81 -22.60
CA GLY A 154 3.31 15.32 -23.05
C GLY A 154 3.29 13.89 -23.56
N GLU A 155 4.42 13.17 -23.52
CA GLU A 155 4.50 11.76 -23.94
C GLU A 155 3.70 10.84 -23.01
N ILE A 156 3.60 11.18 -21.71
CA ILE A 156 2.79 10.47 -20.74
C ILE A 156 1.62 11.37 -20.35
N PRO A 157 0.40 11.11 -20.86
CA PRO A 157 -0.79 11.84 -20.46
C PRO A 157 -1.24 11.42 -19.06
N ASN A 158 -2.02 12.26 -18.38
CA ASN A 158 -2.66 11.96 -17.10
C ASN A 158 -1.67 11.56 -15.98
N PHE A 159 -0.48 12.14 -15.97
CA PHE A 159 0.53 11.86 -14.97
C PHE A 159 0.24 12.60 -13.66
N THR A 160 0.13 11.85 -12.55
CA THR A 160 -0.17 12.40 -11.22
C THR A 160 0.93 13.36 -10.74
N GLY A 161 0.55 14.56 -10.34
CA GLY A 161 1.44 15.62 -9.92
C GLY A 161 1.87 16.58 -11.05
N ILE A 162 1.60 16.26 -12.33
CA ILE A 162 1.88 17.13 -13.48
C ILE A 162 0.59 17.51 -14.20
N SER A 163 -0.03 16.56 -14.93
CA SER A 163 -1.27 16.78 -15.69
C SER A 163 -2.52 16.33 -14.93
N ASN A 164 -2.37 15.48 -13.90
CA ASN A 164 -3.44 15.11 -12.98
C ASN A 164 -3.08 15.50 -11.53
N PRO A 165 -4.04 15.93 -10.72
CA PRO A 165 -3.80 16.33 -9.35
C PRO A 165 -3.42 15.12 -8.47
N PHE A 166 -2.71 15.42 -7.39
CA PHE A 166 -2.58 14.57 -6.21
C PHE A 166 -3.23 15.28 -5.04
N GLU A 167 -4.22 14.68 -4.43
CA GLU A 167 -4.88 15.21 -3.24
C GLU A 167 -4.09 14.81 -1.99
N ASN A 168 -3.80 15.77 -1.11
CA ASN A 168 -3.23 15.45 0.18
C ASN A 168 -4.21 14.57 0.98
N PRO A 169 -3.74 13.48 1.61
CA PRO A 169 -4.59 12.65 2.45
C PRO A 169 -5.19 13.43 3.62
N THR A 170 -6.48 13.22 3.87
CA THR A 170 -7.19 13.80 5.03
C THR A 170 -7.21 12.87 6.24
N SER A 171 -6.94 11.56 6.04
CA SER A 171 -7.02 10.51 7.05
C SER A 171 -5.70 9.77 7.31
N ALA A 172 -4.56 10.27 6.78
CA ALA A 172 -3.28 9.64 7.05
C ALA A 172 -2.91 9.75 8.53
N ILE A 173 -2.57 8.62 9.15
CA ILE A 173 -2.10 8.57 10.54
C ILE A 173 -0.78 9.31 10.66
N PHE A 174 0.08 9.20 9.65
CA PHE A 174 1.42 9.77 9.67
C PHE A 174 1.83 10.28 8.28
N SER A 175 2.57 11.38 8.28
CA SER A 175 3.16 11.99 7.07
C SER A 175 4.68 12.00 7.19
N LEU A 176 5.39 11.45 6.20
CA LEU A 176 6.84 11.33 6.18
C LEU A 176 7.43 11.97 4.92
N ASP A 177 8.21 13.03 5.09
CA ASP A 177 9.02 13.62 4.03
C ASP A 177 10.38 12.93 3.94
N THR A 178 10.66 12.30 2.79
CA THR A 178 11.94 11.61 2.55
C THR A 178 13.00 12.53 1.95
N SER A 179 12.74 13.82 1.78
CA SER A 179 13.73 14.76 1.22
C SER A 179 14.85 15.07 2.21
N GLU A 180 14.55 15.07 3.51
CA GLU A 180 15.46 15.45 4.57
C GLU A 180 15.93 14.27 5.44
N LEU A 181 15.36 13.08 5.22
CA LEU A 181 15.65 11.90 6.03
C LEU A 181 16.43 10.85 5.23
N THR A 182 17.38 10.21 5.89
CA THR A 182 17.99 8.99 5.34
C THR A 182 16.98 7.86 5.28
N ILE A 183 17.18 6.88 4.38
CA ILE A 183 16.34 5.68 4.30
C ILE A 183 16.26 4.98 5.65
N HIS A 184 17.39 4.79 6.32
CA HIS A 184 17.47 4.13 7.62
C HIS A 184 16.60 4.84 8.68
N LYS A 185 16.70 6.18 8.79
CA LYS A 185 15.91 6.95 9.75
C LYS A 185 14.42 6.88 9.44
N SER A 186 14.05 7.00 8.15
CA SER A 186 12.66 6.88 7.69
C SER A 186 12.06 5.50 8.04
N VAL A 187 12.81 4.43 7.79
CA VAL A 187 12.39 3.06 8.11
C VAL A 187 12.29 2.83 9.62
N THR A 188 13.20 3.40 10.41
CA THR A 188 13.13 3.30 11.87
C THR A 188 11.86 3.96 12.41
N ILE A 189 11.52 5.17 11.94
CA ILE A 189 10.29 5.87 12.33
C ILE A 189 9.05 5.02 12.00
N LEU A 190 8.96 4.47 10.77
CA LEU A 190 7.84 3.62 10.37
C LEU A 190 7.77 2.33 11.19
N PHE A 191 8.90 1.72 11.45
CA PHE A 191 8.98 0.50 12.24
C PHE A 191 8.51 0.72 13.67
N ASP A 192 9.01 1.77 14.35
CA ASP A 192 8.67 2.10 15.73
C ASP A 192 7.18 2.41 15.92
N ASP A 193 6.52 2.96 14.87
CA ASP A 193 5.08 3.24 14.86
C ASP A 193 4.25 1.97 14.58
N ILE A 194 4.73 1.08 13.72
CA ILE A 194 3.99 -0.11 13.27
C ILE A 194 4.16 -1.30 14.21
N PHE A 195 5.37 -1.53 14.70
CA PHE A 195 5.71 -2.75 15.44
C PHE A 195 4.81 -3.00 16.67
N PRO A 196 4.48 -1.99 17.50
CA PRO A 196 3.56 -2.17 18.62
C PRO A 196 2.13 -2.56 18.23
N LEU A 197 1.70 -2.24 16.98
CA LEU A 197 0.34 -2.52 16.49
C LEU A 197 0.16 -3.96 16.05
N ILE A 198 1.25 -4.62 15.65
CA ILE A 198 1.24 -5.99 15.10
C ILE A 198 1.72 -7.05 16.09
N THR A 199 2.37 -6.69 17.18
CA THR A 199 2.78 -7.63 18.23
C THR A 199 1.59 -8.11 19.07
N ILE A 200 1.61 -9.38 19.51
CA ILE A 200 0.61 -10.01 20.36
C ILE A 200 1.16 -10.14 21.78
#